data_6f4a6da572545a0f77d680ceb2387dca
#
_entry.id   6f4a6da572545a0f77d680ceb2387dca
#
_cell.length_a   1.000
_cell.length_b   1.000
_cell.length_c   1.000
_cell.angle_alpha   90.00
_cell.angle_beta   90.00
_cell.angle_gamma   90.00
#
_symmetry.space_group_name_H-M   'P 1'
#
loop_
_entity.id
_entity.type
_entity.pdbx_description
1 polymer ?
#
loop_
_entity_poly.entity_id
_entity_poly.type
_entity_poly.pdbx_seq_one_letter_code
_entity_poly.pdbx_strand_id
1 'polypeptide(L)'
;MSDKTVRTNSEVVLIGAGIMSATLGLILKELQPDIKIEIYERLDIAAAESSDAWNNAGTGHSAFCELNYTPENEDGSINPKKAIAVADGMVVNPEAMIFISSVTAIPVRF
;
A
#
# COMPACT_ATOMS: atom_id res chain seq x y z
N MET A 1 -28.95 -19.93 -9.50
CA MET A 1 -27.84 -19.05 -9.10
C MET A 1 -28.10 -18.67 -7.66
N SER A 2 -27.33 -19.24 -6.73
CA SER A 2 -27.50 -18.98 -5.30
C SER A 2 -26.89 -17.61 -5.00
N ASP A 3 -27.74 -16.66 -4.62
CA ASP A 3 -27.32 -15.36 -4.10
C ASP A 3 -26.65 -15.60 -2.73
N LYS A 4 -25.32 -15.74 -2.74
CA LYS A 4 -24.52 -15.75 -1.52
C LYS A 4 -24.39 -14.32 -1.03
N THR A 5 -25.42 -13.80 -0.38
CA THR A 5 -25.30 -12.58 0.41
C THR A 5 -24.36 -12.88 1.57
N VAL A 6 -23.09 -12.60 1.39
CA VAL A 6 -22.09 -12.69 2.45
C VAL A 6 -22.35 -11.55 3.42
N ARG A 7 -23.06 -11.83 4.51
CA ARG A 7 -23.18 -10.89 5.63
C ARG A 7 -21.87 -10.95 6.42
N THR A 8 -21.04 -9.93 6.25
CA THR A 8 -19.83 -9.79 7.04
C THR A 8 -20.11 -8.89 8.24
N ASN A 9 -19.53 -9.23 9.38
CA ASN A 9 -19.51 -8.35 10.56
C ASN A 9 -18.27 -7.47 10.56
N SER A 10 -17.69 -7.23 9.38
CA SER A 10 -16.52 -6.38 9.23
C SER A 10 -16.90 -4.91 9.43
N GLU A 11 -16.06 -4.18 10.15
CA GLU A 11 -16.15 -2.74 10.36
C GLU A 11 -15.45 -1.98 9.25
N VAL A 12 -14.44 -2.62 8.65
CA VAL A 12 -13.68 -2.09 7.52
C VAL A 12 -13.58 -3.14 6.43
N VAL A 13 -13.81 -2.73 5.21
CA VAL A 13 -13.62 -3.54 4.01
C VAL A 13 -12.59 -2.86 3.13
N LEU A 14 -11.53 -3.59 2.77
CA LEU A 14 -10.48 -3.14 1.86
C LEU A 14 -10.64 -3.89 0.53
N ILE A 15 -10.51 -3.18 -0.57
CA ILE A 15 -10.64 -3.74 -1.91
C ILE A 15 -9.26 -3.81 -2.56
N GLY A 16 -8.87 -5.03 -2.97
CA GLY A 16 -7.55 -5.35 -3.48
C GLY A 16 -6.59 -5.77 -2.37
N ALA A 17 -5.88 -6.88 -2.54
CA ALA A 17 -4.93 -7.41 -1.56
C ALA A 17 -3.47 -7.07 -1.93
N GLY A 18 -3.23 -5.85 -2.40
CA GLY A 18 -1.90 -5.30 -2.64
C GLY A 18 -1.30 -4.64 -1.39
N ILE A 19 -0.09 -4.08 -1.55
CA ILE A 19 0.67 -3.46 -0.46
C ILE A 19 -0.10 -2.32 0.23
N MET A 20 -0.90 -1.56 -0.49
CA MET A 20 -1.66 -0.44 0.08
C MET A 20 -2.70 -0.92 1.09
N SER A 21 -3.50 -1.92 0.73
CA SER A 21 -4.49 -2.51 1.64
C SER A 21 -3.82 -3.22 2.81
N ALA A 22 -2.71 -3.92 2.58
CA ALA A 22 -1.94 -4.57 3.63
C ALA A 22 -1.43 -3.55 4.65
N THR A 23 -0.83 -2.47 4.19
CA THR A 23 -0.29 -1.40 5.04
C THR A 23 -1.41 -0.69 5.81
N LEU A 24 -2.51 -0.33 5.14
CA LEU A 24 -3.64 0.33 5.79
C LEU A 24 -4.28 -0.57 6.85
N GLY A 25 -4.51 -1.84 6.50
CA GLY A 25 -5.08 -2.81 7.43
C GLY A 25 -4.21 -3.00 8.67
N LEU A 26 -2.89 -2.99 8.49
CA LEU A 26 -1.92 -3.04 9.56
C LEU A 26 -2.02 -1.84 10.49
N ILE A 27 -1.96 -0.62 9.95
CA ILE A 27 -2.06 0.61 10.73
C ILE A 27 -3.37 0.66 11.51
N LEU A 28 -4.48 0.26 10.88
CA LEU A 28 -5.77 0.21 11.55
C LEU A 28 -5.79 -0.78 12.72
N LYS A 29 -5.15 -1.94 12.57
CA LYS A 29 -5.02 -2.95 13.63
C LYS A 29 -4.15 -2.46 14.79
N GLU A 30 -3.15 -1.63 14.52
CA GLU A 30 -2.33 -1.00 15.57
C GLU A 30 -3.13 0.04 16.36
N LEU A 31 -3.88 0.87 15.66
CA LEU A 31 -4.69 1.90 16.30
C LEU A 31 -5.88 1.31 17.07
N GLN A 32 -6.45 0.22 16.57
CA GLN A 32 -7.59 -0.46 17.16
C GLN A 32 -7.46 -1.98 16.95
N PRO A 33 -6.81 -2.71 17.87
CA PRO A 33 -6.49 -4.13 17.71
C PRO A 33 -7.71 -5.03 17.46
N ASP A 34 -8.87 -4.69 18.01
CA ASP A 34 -10.10 -5.48 17.90
C ASP A 34 -10.90 -5.18 16.64
N ILE A 35 -10.52 -4.17 15.84
CA ILE A 35 -11.23 -3.81 14.61
C ILE A 35 -11.32 -5.01 13.65
N LYS A 36 -12.50 -5.24 13.11
CA LYS A 36 -12.73 -6.33 12.17
C LYS A 36 -12.53 -5.85 10.75
N ILE A 37 -11.46 -6.33 10.12
CA ILE A 37 -11.08 -5.96 8.76
C ILE A 37 -11.22 -7.18 7.86
N GLU A 38 -11.81 -7.00 6.69
CA GLU A 38 -11.79 -7.97 5.59
C GLU A 38 -11.18 -7.33 4.35
N ILE A 39 -10.36 -8.11 3.63
CA ILE A 39 -9.80 -7.72 2.35
C ILE A 39 -10.42 -8.60 1.27
N TYR A 40 -10.94 -7.97 0.22
CA TYR A 40 -11.47 -8.65 -0.95
C TYR A 40 -10.51 -8.49 -2.11
N GLU A 41 -10.09 -9.61 -2.69
CA GLU A 41 -9.22 -9.66 -3.85
C GLU A 41 -9.97 -10.28 -5.04
N ARG A 42 -9.76 -9.70 -6.22
CA ARG A 42 -10.34 -10.19 -7.47
C ARG A 42 -9.61 -11.40 -8.04
N LEU A 43 -8.31 -11.46 -7.80
CA LEU A 43 -7.45 -12.54 -8.27
C LEU A 43 -7.37 -13.66 -7.24
N ASP A 44 -6.98 -14.84 -7.68
CA ASP A 44 -6.86 -16.04 -6.81
C ASP A 44 -5.67 -15.98 -5.84
N ILE A 45 -4.83 -14.96 -5.96
CA ILE A 45 -3.60 -14.78 -5.18
C ILE A 45 -3.49 -13.31 -4.77
N ALA A 46 -3.14 -13.06 -3.50
CA ALA A 46 -2.83 -11.72 -3.02
C ALA A 46 -1.54 -11.19 -3.66
N ALA A 47 -1.47 -9.88 -3.86
CA ALA A 47 -0.31 -9.16 -4.38
C ALA A 47 0.14 -9.57 -5.80
N ALA A 48 -0.75 -10.14 -6.62
CA ALA A 48 -0.41 -10.68 -7.93
C ALA A 48 -0.32 -9.64 -9.07
N GLU A 49 -0.56 -8.36 -8.80
CA GLU A 49 -0.45 -7.27 -9.78
C GLU A 49 0.75 -6.37 -9.47
N SER A 50 0.52 -5.08 -9.20
CA SER A 50 1.60 -4.09 -8.97
C SER A 50 2.48 -4.37 -7.76
N SER A 51 2.03 -5.19 -6.81
CA SER A 51 2.81 -5.60 -5.64
C SER A 51 3.58 -6.91 -5.84
N ASP A 52 3.44 -7.55 -7.00
CA ASP A 52 4.20 -8.75 -7.37
C ASP A 52 5.69 -8.43 -7.56
N ALA A 53 6.57 -9.34 -7.17
CA ALA A 53 8.02 -9.15 -7.24
C ALA A 53 8.54 -8.93 -8.67
N TRP A 54 7.85 -9.43 -9.70
CA TRP A 54 8.19 -9.20 -11.10
C TRP A 54 7.73 -7.83 -11.62
N ASN A 55 6.76 -7.21 -10.96
CA ASN A 55 6.20 -5.92 -11.32
C ASN A 55 6.67 -4.78 -10.43
N ASN A 56 7.35 -5.10 -9.32
CA ASN A 56 7.77 -4.13 -8.32
C ASN A 56 9.16 -4.48 -7.80
N ALA A 57 10.08 -3.53 -7.88
CA ALA A 57 11.44 -3.72 -7.39
C ALA A 57 11.54 -3.87 -5.86
N GLY A 58 10.46 -3.60 -5.13
CA GLY A 58 10.40 -3.70 -3.67
C GLY A 58 11.31 -2.71 -2.94
N THR A 59 11.74 -1.65 -3.62
CA THR A 59 12.65 -0.65 -3.06
C THR A 59 11.89 0.56 -2.52
N GLY A 60 12.17 0.94 -1.29
CA GLY A 60 11.80 2.25 -0.77
C GLY A 60 12.88 3.27 -1.11
N HIS A 61 12.49 4.38 -1.73
CA HIS A 61 13.42 5.46 -2.05
C HIS A 61 12.73 6.83 -2.00
N SER A 62 13.51 7.85 -1.68
CA SER A 62 13.03 9.25 -1.57
C SER A 62 13.10 10.00 -2.91
N ALA A 63 12.74 9.35 -4.01
CA ALA A 63 12.71 9.91 -5.35
C ALA A 63 14.10 10.28 -5.95
N PHE A 64 15.20 9.82 -5.38
CA PHE A 64 16.55 10.20 -5.84
C PHE A 64 16.91 9.70 -7.24
N CYS A 65 16.26 8.63 -7.71
CA CYS A 65 16.56 8.02 -9.01
C CYS A 65 15.41 8.15 -10.01
N GLU A 66 14.40 8.99 -9.71
CA GLU A 66 13.19 9.12 -10.51
C GLU A 66 13.18 10.41 -11.33
N LEU A 67 13.58 10.32 -12.59
CA LEU A 67 13.60 11.47 -13.51
C LEU A 67 12.21 12.09 -13.72
N ASN A 68 11.15 11.31 -13.61
CA ASN A 68 9.77 11.78 -13.75
C ASN A 68 9.32 12.76 -12.66
N TYR A 69 10.09 12.88 -11.58
CA TYR A 69 9.80 13.80 -10.48
C TYR A 69 10.49 15.15 -10.62
N THR A 70 11.35 15.30 -11.62
CA THR A 70 12.12 16.51 -11.91
C THR A 70 11.98 16.92 -13.37
N PRO A 71 10.76 17.26 -13.84
CA PRO A 71 10.57 17.66 -15.23
C PRO A 71 11.30 18.95 -15.53
N GLU A 72 11.82 19.07 -16.74
CA GLU A 72 12.39 20.30 -17.30
C GLU A 72 11.25 21.23 -17.70
N ASN A 73 11.39 22.50 -17.35
CA ASN A 73 10.50 23.59 -17.76
C ASN A 73 10.88 24.09 -19.17
N GLU A 74 10.03 24.89 -19.79
CA GLU A 74 10.25 25.48 -21.11
C GLU A 74 11.52 26.38 -21.18
N ASP A 75 11.95 26.92 -20.06
CA ASP A 75 13.14 27.77 -19.94
C ASP A 75 14.44 26.97 -19.66
N GLY A 76 14.39 25.63 -19.68
CA GLY A 76 15.51 24.75 -19.39
C GLY A 76 15.81 24.57 -17.90
N SER A 77 15.05 25.18 -17.00
CA SER A 77 15.20 24.93 -15.57
C SER A 77 14.53 23.63 -15.15
N ILE A 78 15.02 23.03 -14.05
CA ILE A 78 14.42 21.81 -13.50
C ILE A 78 13.42 22.15 -12.39
N ASN A 79 12.24 21.54 -12.45
CA ASN A 79 11.22 21.70 -11.43
C ASN A 79 11.34 20.60 -10.34
N PRO A 80 11.86 20.88 -9.15
CA PRO A 80 12.08 19.87 -8.11
C PRO A 80 10.88 19.67 -7.18
N LYS A 81 9.76 20.39 -7.36
CA LYS A 81 8.64 20.41 -6.39
C LYS A 81 8.10 19.01 -6.09
N LYS A 82 7.92 18.19 -7.13
CA LYS A 82 7.40 16.82 -6.96
C LYS A 82 8.40 15.93 -6.22
N ALA A 83 9.69 16.03 -6.57
CA ALA A 83 10.74 15.25 -5.91
C ALA A 83 10.85 15.61 -4.41
N ILE A 84 10.78 16.91 -4.08
CA ILE A 84 10.79 17.40 -2.70
C ILE A 84 9.57 16.84 -1.93
N ALA A 85 8.36 16.97 -2.49
CA ALA A 85 7.15 16.50 -1.85
C ALA A 85 7.16 14.97 -1.61
N VAL A 86 7.74 14.20 -2.54
CA VAL A 86 7.90 12.75 -2.38
C VAL A 86 8.95 12.44 -1.29
N ALA A 87 10.08 13.15 -1.30
CA ALA A 87 11.12 12.98 -0.29
C ALA A 87 10.60 13.31 1.12
N ASP A 88 9.86 14.41 1.28
CA ASP A 88 9.25 14.81 2.55
C ASP A 88 8.21 13.78 3.04
N GLY A 89 7.42 13.22 2.11
CA GLY A 89 6.45 12.16 2.41
C GLY A 89 7.09 10.82 2.77
N MET A 90 8.33 10.59 2.36
CA MET A 90 9.12 9.38 2.66
C MET A 90 9.89 9.44 3.97
N VAL A 91 9.75 10.49 4.77
CA VAL A 91 10.20 10.49 6.16
C VAL A 91 9.30 9.54 6.96
N VAL A 92 9.25 8.30 6.50
CA VAL A 92 8.63 7.20 7.23
C VAL A 92 9.65 6.79 8.30
N ASN A 93 9.22 6.83 9.54
CA ASN A 93 9.97 6.28 10.65
C ASN A 93 10.49 4.88 10.28
N PRO A 94 11.81 4.63 10.26
CA PRO A 94 12.36 3.31 9.93
C PRO A 94 11.79 2.18 10.81
N GLU A 95 11.34 2.48 12.01
CA GLU A 95 10.69 1.56 12.91
C GLU A 95 9.35 1.04 12.38
N ALA A 96 8.63 1.84 11.58
CA ALA A 96 7.39 1.41 10.94
C ALA A 96 7.60 0.32 9.89
N MET A 97 8.75 0.30 9.22
CA MET A 97 9.08 -0.74 8.22
C MET A 97 9.38 -2.10 8.87
N ILE A 98 9.96 -2.13 10.05
CA ILE A 98 10.24 -3.38 10.79
C ILE A 98 8.94 -3.98 11.31
N PHE A 99 7.97 -3.14 11.59
CA PHE A 99 6.69 -3.51 12.16
C PHE A 99 5.79 -4.31 11.18
N ILE A 100 5.87 -4.03 9.88
CA ILE A 100 5.09 -4.73 8.83
C ILE A 100 5.39 -6.24 8.79
N SER A 101 6.52 -6.70 9.30
CA SER A 101 6.88 -8.12 9.31
C SER A 101 6.26 -8.94 10.45
N SER A 102 5.61 -8.32 11.42
CA SER A 102 5.14 -8.97 12.66
C SER A 102 3.62 -9.13 12.77
N VAL A 103 2.86 -8.84 11.72
CA VAL A 103 1.41 -8.72 11.81
C VAL A 103 0.65 -10.02 11.71
N THR A 104 -0.27 -10.19 12.63
CA THR A 104 -1.32 -11.21 12.62
C THR A 104 -2.14 -11.15 11.33
N ALA A 105 -2.34 -12.31 10.71
CA ALA A 105 -3.03 -12.44 9.43
C ALA A 105 -4.41 -11.76 9.43
N ILE A 106 -4.57 -10.77 8.56
CA ILE A 106 -5.88 -10.23 8.21
C ILE A 106 -6.51 -11.20 7.19
N PRO A 107 -7.77 -11.62 7.38
CA PRO A 107 -8.42 -12.51 6.44
C PRO A 107 -8.50 -11.90 5.05
N VAL A 108 -8.00 -12.58 4.03
CA VAL A 108 -8.17 -12.24 2.62
C VAL A 108 -9.21 -13.18 2.03
N ARG A 109 -10.19 -12.63 1.30
CA ARG A 109 -11.21 -13.38 0.58
C ARG A 109 -11.00 -13.23 -0.92
N PHE A 110 -11.04 -14.33 -1.63
CA PHE A 110 -10.89 -14.45 -3.07
C PHE A 110 -12.23 -14.71 -3.74
#